data_72987547d3c6eb1d3865f20f5d673f8c
#
_entry.id   72987547d3c6eb1d3865f20f5d673f8c
#
_cell.length_a   1.000
_cell.length_b   1.000
_cell.length_c   1.000
_cell.angle_alpha   90.00
_cell.angle_beta   90.00
_cell.angle_gamma   90.00
#
_symmetry.space_group_name_H-M   'P 1'
#
loop_
_entity.id
_entity.type
_entity.pdbx_description
1 polymer ?
#
loop_
_entity_poly.entity_id
_entity_poly.type
_entity_poly.pdbx_seq_one_letter_code
_entity_poly.pdbx_strand_id
1 'polypeptide(L)'
;MDTNTLFITSAGEVFYNSDVDMGGFQFDVDGATVSGASGGDAGAAGFTVSAGGSTVLGFSFSGATVAAGCGTLTNLSLNGDAAGLSSIVVSDPTGTAVDFTYFDGSGGGGGGDDITDPCDLPDNNLYLMNSDVWYNSNIDIAGFQFNIDGTTASGASGGDAAAAGFTVSTGGNVVLGFSFTGAVIPA
;
A
#
# COMPACT_ATOMS: atom_id res chain seq x y z
N MET A 1 -2.21 5.89 -5.73
CA MET A 1 -2.08 4.87 -6.81
C MET A 1 -3.15 5.15 -7.84
N ASP A 2 -2.76 5.18 -9.12
CA ASP A 2 -3.74 5.28 -10.20
C ASP A 2 -4.69 4.09 -10.21
N THR A 3 -5.85 4.25 -10.86
CA THR A 3 -6.83 3.16 -11.03
C THR A 3 -6.23 2.03 -11.88
N ASN A 4 -6.54 0.80 -11.50
CA ASN A 4 -6.05 -0.44 -12.13
C ASN A 4 -4.51 -0.57 -12.05
N THR A 5 -4.00 -0.42 -10.85
CA THR A 5 -2.57 -0.57 -10.54
C THR A 5 -2.34 -1.54 -9.38
N LEU A 6 -1.16 -2.19 -9.43
CA LEU A 6 -0.58 -2.95 -8.32
C LEU A 6 0.71 -2.29 -7.84
N PHE A 7 1.00 -2.42 -6.57
CA PHE A 7 2.25 -1.98 -5.95
C PHE A 7 2.73 -3.03 -4.96
N ILE A 8 4.05 -3.25 -4.85
CA ILE A 8 4.65 -4.12 -3.84
C ILE A 8 5.54 -3.34 -2.90
N THR A 9 5.37 -3.57 -1.60
CA THR A 9 6.26 -3.04 -0.55
C THR A 9 7.49 -3.92 -0.37
N SER A 10 8.55 -3.38 0.24
CA SER A 10 9.73 -4.17 0.64
C SER A 10 9.41 -5.27 1.67
N ALA A 11 8.29 -5.15 2.39
CA ALA A 11 7.78 -6.17 3.32
C ALA A 11 7.04 -7.31 2.63
N GLY A 12 6.75 -7.18 1.32
CA GLY A 12 6.03 -8.18 0.53
C GLY A 12 4.50 -8.00 0.53
N GLU A 13 3.99 -6.87 1.00
CA GLU A 13 2.58 -6.55 0.86
C GLU A 13 2.31 -6.09 -0.58
N VAL A 14 1.31 -6.68 -1.21
CA VAL A 14 0.87 -6.26 -2.55
C VAL A 14 -0.42 -5.46 -2.41
N PHE A 15 -0.34 -4.17 -2.70
CA PHE A 15 -1.49 -3.27 -2.72
C PHE A 15 -2.11 -3.22 -4.12
N TYR A 16 -3.39 -2.91 -4.17
CA TYR A 16 -4.12 -2.69 -5.42
C TYR A 16 -5.01 -1.47 -5.33
N ASN A 17 -5.30 -0.89 -6.49
CA ASN A 17 -6.41 0.04 -6.73
C ASN A 17 -7.11 -0.41 -8.00
N SER A 18 -8.40 -0.73 -7.94
CA SER A 18 -9.19 -1.30 -9.04
C SER A 18 -10.54 -0.65 -9.16
N ASP A 19 -10.98 -0.31 -10.36
CA ASP A 19 -12.33 0.17 -10.64
C ASP A 19 -13.33 -0.95 -10.95
N VAL A 20 -12.85 -2.20 -11.02
CA VAL A 20 -13.68 -3.38 -11.27
C VAL A 20 -13.43 -4.46 -10.23
N ASP A 21 -14.43 -5.33 -10.02
CA ASP A 21 -14.22 -6.54 -9.23
C ASP A 21 -13.22 -7.45 -9.95
N MET A 22 -12.25 -8.01 -9.20
CA MET A 22 -11.26 -8.92 -9.76
C MET A 22 -11.69 -10.36 -9.56
N GLY A 23 -11.76 -11.13 -10.65
CA GLY A 23 -12.07 -12.57 -10.67
C GLY A 23 -10.83 -13.45 -10.57
N GLY A 24 -9.65 -12.91 -10.91
CA GLY A 24 -8.37 -13.57 -10.82
C GLY A 24 -7.20 -12.61 -11.11
N PHE A 25 -6.02 -12.98 -10.67
CA PHE A 25 -4.80 -12.21 -10.91
C PHE A 25 -3.57 -13.11 -11.04
N GLN A 26 -2.58 -12.64 -11.79
CA GLN A 26 -1.23 -13.18 -11.88
C GLN A 26 -0.25 -12.04 -12.03
N PHE A 27 0.93 -12.18 -11.44
CA PHE A 27 2.06 -11.29 -11.64
C PHE A 27 3.38 -11.99 -11.32
N ASP A 28 4.48 -11.43 -11.80
CA ASP A 28 5.83 -11.82 -11.43
C ASP A 28 6.44 -10.76 -10.50
N VAL A 29 7.17 -11.20 -9.47
CA VAL A 29 7.94 -10.33 -8.56
C VAL A 29 9.34 -10.19 -9.12
N ASP A 30 9.75 -8.97 -9.43
CA ASP A 30 11.08 -8.66 -9.93
C ASP A 30 12.06 -8.50 -8.76
N GLY A 31 13.27 -9.06 -8.92
CA GLY A 31 14.36 -8.95 -7.93
C GLY A 31 14.30 -9.96 -6.77
N ALA A 32 13.17 -10.63 -6.55
CA ALA A 32 13.00 -11.60 -5.47
C ALA A 32 12.30 -12.88 -5.92
N THR A 33 12.41 -13.95 -5.10
CA THR A 33 11.59 -15.15 -5.24
C THR A 33 10.55 -15.20 -4.13
N VAL A 34 9.39 -15.79 -4.44
CA VAL A 34 8.26 -15.88 -3.51
C VAL A 34 8.17 -17.30 -2.97
N SER A 35 8.26 -17.46 -1.68
CA SER A 35 8.14 -18.75 -0.98
C SER A 35 6.74 -19.03 -0.45
N GLY A 36 5.87 -18.03 -0.44
CA GLY A 36 4.48 -18.16 -0.01
C GLY A 36 3.69 -16.89 -0.27
N ALA A 37 2.37 -17.05 -0.36
CA ALA A 37 1.42 -15.94 -0.49
C ALA A 37 0.17 -16.25 0.33
N SER A 38 -0.36 -15.26 1.08
CA SER A 38 -1.54 -15.45 1.92
C SER A 38 -2.15 -14.14 2.39
N GLY A 39 -3.38 -14.19 2.87
CA GLY A 39 -4.05 -13.05 3.48
C GLY A 39 -4.47 -11.98 2.46
N GLY A 40 -4.66 -10.76 2.95
CA GLY A 40 -5.20 -9.66 2.18
C GLY A 40 -6.65 -9.88 1.75
N ASP A 41 -7.14 -9.02 0.88
CA ASP A 41 -8.52 -9.09 0.38
C ASP A 41 -8.78 -10.34 -0.47
N ALA A 42 -7.75 -10.84 -1.17
CA ALA A 42 -7.83 -12.12 -1.89
C ALA A 42 -8.08 -13.29 -0.92
N GLY A 43 -7.33 -13.34 0.20
CA GLY A 43 -7.54 -14.35 1.23
C GLY A 43 -8.91 -14.21 1.91
N ALA A 44 -9.35 -13.00 2.22
CA ALA A 44 -10.66 -12.72 2.81
C ALA A 44 -11.82 -13.11 1.87
N ALA A 45 -11.64 -12.91 0.56
CA ALA A 45 -12.60 -13.34 -0.47
C ALA A 45 -12.58 -14.86 -0.73
N GLY A 46 -11.66 -15.61 -0.13
CA GLY A 46 -11.55 -17.06 -0.33
C GLY A 46 -10.82 -17.48 -1.61
N PHE A 47 -9.94 -16.63 -2.11
CA PHE A 47 -9.03 -16.98 -3.21
C PHE A 47 -7.99 -18.02 -2.75
N THR A 48 -7.65 -18.90 -3.67
CA THR A 48 -6.42 -19.69 -3.57
C THR A 48 -5.31 -18.86 -4.20
N VAL A 49 -4.33 -18.45 -3.39
CA VAL A 49 -3.14 -17.75 -3.88
C VAL A 49 -1.96 -18.71 -3.83
N SER A 50 -1.34 -18.94 -4.97
CA SER A 50 -0.18 -19.82 -5.13
C SER A 50 1.03 -19.00 -5.58
N ALA A 51 2.20 -19.36 -5.06
CA ALA A 51 3.47 -18.77 -5.44
C ALA A 51 4.46 -19.87 -5.86
N GLY A 52 5.27 -19.59 -6.90
CA GLY A 52 6.29 -20.48 -7.38
C GLY A 52 7.38 -19.73 -8.16
N GLY A 53 8.60 -19.73 -7.63
CA GLY A 53 9.68 -18.90 -8.18
C GLY A 53 9.38 -17.43 -7.97
N SER A 54 9.27 -16.66 -9.05
CA SER A 54 8.84 -15.24 -9.00
C SER A 54 7.33 -15.06 -9.21
N THR A 55 6.63 -16.08 -9.72
CA THR A 55 5.23 -15.96 -10.16
C THR A 55 4.26 -16.16 -9.00
N VAL A 56 3.26 -15.28 -8.92
CA VAL A 56 2.11 -15.36 -8.00
C VAL A 56 0.84 -15.45 -8.83
N LEU A 57 -0.02 -16.39 -8.48
CA LEU A 57 -1.32 -16.64 -9.13
C LEU A 57 -2.42 -16.69 -8.08
N GLY A 58 -3.46 -15.87 -8.24
CA GLY A 58 -4.64 -15.85 -7.38
C GLY A 58 -5.92 -16.12 -8.17
N PHE A 59 -6.73 -17.06 -7.70
CA PHE A 59 -8.01 -17.41 -8.32
C PHE A 59 -8.99 -17.99 -7.30
N SER A 60 -10.27 -18.01 -7.66
CA SER A 60 -11.32 -18.61 -6.84
C SER A 60 -12.02 -19.74 -7.58
N PHE A 61 -12.11 -20.92 -6.95
CA PHE A 61 -12.91 -22.04 -7.46
C PHE A 61 -14.42 -21.85 -7.27
N SER A 62 -14.82 -20.98 -6.36
CA SER A 62 -16.23 -20.71 -6.06
C SER A 62 -16.81 -19.54 -6.86
N GLY A 63 -15.98 -18.87 -7.68
CA GLY A 63 -16.37 -17.65 -8.38
C GLY A 63 -16.46 -16.43 -7.48
N ALA A 64 -15.79 -16.46 -6.32
CA ALA A 64 -15.67 -15.28 -5.48
C ALA A 64 -14.76 -14.23 -6.15
N THR A 65 -14.95 -12.97 -5.79
CA THR A 65 -14.21 -11.82 -6.35
C THR A 65 -13.58 -10.99 -5.24
N VAL A 66 -12.48 -10.33 -5.55
CA VAL A 66 -11.99 -9.19 -4.78
C VAL A 66 -12.73 -7.96 -5.29
N ALA A 67 -13.42 -7.25 -4.39
CA ALA A 67 -14.24 -6.11 -4.77
C ALA A 67 -13.41 -4.96 -5.36
N ALA A 68 -14.02 -4.19 -6.25
CA ALA A 68 -13.48 -2.91 -6.70
C ALA A 68 -13.19 -1.99 -5.50
N GLY A 69 -12.14 -1.20 -5.60
CA GLY A 69 -11.64 -0.35 -4.53
C GLY A 69 -10.12 -0.45 -4.40
N CYS A 70 -9.61 -0.11 -3.24
CA CYS A 70 -8.19 -0.20 -2.92
C CYS A 70 -7.96 -0.93 -1.60
N GLY A 71 -6.82 -1.61 -1.50
CA GLY A 71 -6.49 -2.38 -0.30
C GLY A 71 -5.22 -3.22 -0.48
N THR A 72 -5.00 -4.13 0.46
CA THR A 72 -3.95 -5.14 0.36
C THR A 72 -4.51 -6.36 -0.35
N LEU A 73 -4.02 -6.63 -1.57
CA LEU A 73 -4.44 -7.79 -2.35
C LEU A 73 -4.01 -9.10 -1.68
N THR A 74 -2.71 -9.20 -1.36
CA THR A 74 -2.12 -10.39 -0.71
C THR A 74 -0.78 -10.03 -0.07
N ASN A 75 -0.33 -10.86 0.88
CA ASN A 75 0.98 -10.74 1.51
C ASN A 75 1.91 -11.85 1.04
N LEU A 76 3.11 -11.51 0.63
CA LEU A 76 4.11 -12.43 0.09
C LEU A 76 5.23 -12.67 1.11
N SER A 77 5.71 -13.91 1.15
CA SER A 77 6.96 -14.25 1.83
C SER A 77 8.09 -14.22 0.79
N LEU A 78 8.91 -13.19 0.84
CA LEU A 78 9.98 -12.93 -0.12
C LEU A 78 11.31 -13.53 0.32
N ASN A 79 12.10 -13.98 -0.66
CA ASN A 79 13.54 -14.24 -0.53
C ASN A 79 14.27 -13.31 -1.51
N GLY A 80 14.85 -12.24 -0.98
CA GLY A 80 15.46 -11.13 -1.73
C GLY A 80 14.62 -9.86 -1.62
N ASP A 81 15.12 -8.80 -2.23
CA ASP A 81 14.47 -7.49 -2.24
C ASP A 81 13.64 -7.34 -3.52
N ALA A 82 12.33 -7.19 -3.37
CA ALA A 82 11.46 -6.94 -4.52
C ALA A 82 11.77 -5.56 -5.12
N ALA A 83 11.99 -5.52 -6.42
CA ALA A 83 12.22 -4.30 -7.19
C ALA A 83 10.96 -3.80 -7.90
N GLY A 84 9.91 -4.63 -7.97
CA GLY A 84 8.65 -4.30 -8.61
C GLY A 84 7.84 -5.53 -8.98
N LEU A 85 6.79 -5.31 -9.76
CA LEU A 85 5.94 -6.35 -10.35
C LEU A 85 5.93 -6.22 -11.88
N SER A 86 5.96 -7.38 -12.55
CA SER A 86 5.88 -7.47 -14.01
C SER A 86 4.90 -8.56 -14.44
N SER A 87 4.68 -8.69 -15.74
CA SER A 87 3.76 -9.72 -16.31
C SER A 87 2.38 -9.72 -15.66
N ILE A 88 1.87 -8.53 -15.29
CA ILE A 88 0.61 -8.40 -14.57
C ILE A 88 -0.56 -8.78 -15.49
N VAL A 89 -1.38 -9.70 -15.03
CA VAL A 89 -2.65 -10.10 -15.65
C VAL A 89 -3.72 -10.09 -14.58
N VAL A 90 -4.74 -9.29 -14.75
CA VAL A 90 -5.94 -9.26 -13.90
C VAL A 90 -7.15 -9.53 -14.77
N SER A 91 -8.10 -10.28 -14.28
CA SER A 91 -9.37 -10.52 -14.96
C SER A 91 -10.55 -10.09 -14.11
N ASP A 92 -11.59 -9.63 -14.79
CA ASP A 92 -12.91 -9.40 -14.19
C ASP A 92 -13.61 -10.73 -13.85
N PRO A 93 -14.80 -10.71 -13.19
CA PRO A 93 -15.54 -11.92 -12.84
C PRO A 93 -16.00 -12.75 -14.04
N THR A 94 -15.99 -12.20 -15.26
CA THR A 94 -16.33 -12.90 -16.49
C THR A 94 -15.14 -13.56 -17.17
N GLY A 95 -13.93 -13.32 -16.65
CA GLY A 95 -12.66 -13.78 -17.21
C GLY A 95 -12.11 -12.87 -18.30
N THR A 96 -12.67 -11.67 -18.47
CA THR A 96 -12.14 -10.66 -19.39
C THR A 96 -10.91 -10.00 -18.77
N ALA A 97 -9.83 -9.86 -19.53
CA ALA A 97 -8.62 -9.19 -19.06
C ALA A 97 -8.91 -7.70 -18.80
N VAL A 98 -8.42 -7.20 -17.67
CA VAL A 98 -8.42 -5.79 -17.29
C VAL A 98 -6.98 -5.29 -17.35
N ASP A 99 -6.78 -4.14 -17.99
CA ASP A 99 -5.46 -3.52 -18.07
C ASP A 99 -5.02 -3.02 -16.69
N PHE A 100 -4.04 -3.73 -16.10
CA PHE A 100 -3.38 -3.34 -14.87
C PHE A 100 -1.92 -3.03 -15.13
N THR A 101 -1.40 -2.03 -14.43
CA THR A 101 0.01 -1.64 -14.48
C THR A 101 0.64 -1.70 -13.10
N TYR A 102 1.97 -1.75 -13.06
CA TYR A 102 2.73 -1.61 -11.82
C TYR A 102 2.85 -0.12 -11.47
N PHE A 103 2.52 0.22 -10.24
CA PHE A 103 2.79 1.52 -9.67
C PHE A 103 4.18 1.50 -9.02
N ASP A 104 5.14 2.17 -9.61
CA ASP A 104 6.54 2.19 -9.16
C ASP A 104 6.84 3.26 -8.10
N GLY A 105 5.77 3.89 -7.56
CA GLY A 105 5.91 5.00 -6.63
C GLY A 105 6.10 6.35 -7.31
N SER A 106 6.28 6.37 -8.63
CA SER A 106 6.24 7.56 -9.48
C SER A 106 4.87 7.57 -10.15
N GLY A 107 4.01 8.49 -9.78
CA GLY A 107 2.60 8.56 -10.21
C GLY A 107 2.39 8.23 -11.68
N GLY A 108 1.52 7.28 -11.95
CA GLY A 108 1.21 6.81 -13.29
C GLY A 108 0.55 7.89 -14.13
N GLY A 109 1.20 8.20 -15.22
CA GLY A 109 0.72 9.20 -16.20
C GLY A 109 1.84 10.02 -16.78
N GLY A 110 2.90 9.38 -17.26
CA GLY A 110 3.92 10.04 -18.08
C GLY A 110 4.80 11.03 -17.32
N GLY A 111 5.89 10.52 -16.78
CA GLY A 111 7.00 11.33 -16.27
C GLY A 111 6.93 11.52 -14.78
N GLY A 112 7.80 10.82 -14.07
CA GLY A 112 8.33 11.05 -12.72
C GLY A 112 7.65 12.13 -11.89
N ASP A 113 6.43 11.92 -11.49
CA ASP A 113 5.76 12.86 -10.62
C ASP A 113 5.57 12.24 -9.26
N ASP A 114 6.39 12.74 -8.33
CA ASP A 114 6.16 12.66 -6.90
C ASP A 114 4.67 12.90 -6.59
N ILE A 115 4.11 12.18 -5.61
CA ILE A 115 2.85 12.55 -4.99
C ILE A 115 3.00 14.02 -4.60
N THR A 116 2.28 14.89 -5.28
CA THR A 116 2.40 16.35 -5.10
C THR A 116 1.29 16.92 -4.24
N ASP A 117 0.27 16.12 -3.95
CA ASP A 117 -0.86 16.46 -3.08
C ASP A 117 -1.11 15.31 -2.10
N PRO A 118 -1.24 15.60 -0.77
CA PRO A 118 -1.65 14.59 0.20
C PRO A 118 -2.97 13.89 -0.14
N CYS A 119 -3.87 14.56 -0.86
CA CYS A 119 -5.14 13.99 -1.30
C CYS A 119 -4.99 12.93 -2.41
N ASP A 120 -3.82 12.83 -3.03
CA ASP A 120 -3.48 11.76 -3.97
C ASP A 120 -3.08 10.45 -3.26
N LEU A 121 -2.90 10.50 -1.93
CA LEU A 121 -2.66 9.32 -1.13
C LEU A 121 -3.94 8.47 -1.01
N PRO A 122 -3.82 7.15 -1.05
CA PRO A 122 -4.92 6.28 -0.66
C PRO A 122 -5.34 6.54 0.81
N ASP A 123 -6.60 6.25 1.14
CA ASP A 123 -7.11 6.37 2.50
C ASP A 123 -6.25 5.58 3.50
N ASN A 124 -6.01 6.17 4.67
CA ASN A 124 -5.25 5.61 5.77
C ASN A 124 -3.78 5.29 5.44
N ASN A 125 -3.17 6.13 4.61
CA ASN A 125 -1.76 6.03 4.24
C ASN A 125 -0.94 7.21 4.74
N LEU A 126 0.36 6.94 4.92
CA LEU A 126 1.39 7.94 5.18
C LEU A 126 2.38 7.96 4.02
N TYR A 127 2.90 9.14 3.71
CA TYR A 127 3.94 9.33 2.72
C TYR A 127 5.00 10.30 3.24
N LEU A 128 6.28 9.93 3.13
CA LEU A 128 7.40 10.78 3.52
C LEU A 128 7.99 11.45 2.28
N MET A 129 7.88 12.76 2.18
CA MET A 129 8.47 13.54 1.11
C MET A 129 9.34 14.69 1.65
N ASN A 130 10.61 14.70 1.31
CA ASN A 130 11.57 15.76 1.68
C ASN A 130 11.62 16.11 3.19
N SER A 131 11.28 15.22 4.07
CA SER A 131 11.13 15.38 5.52
C SER A 131 9.73 15.81 6.00
N ASP A 132 8.78 16.03 5.11
CA ASP A 132 7.38 16.20 5.46
C ASP A 132 6.68 14.86 5.45
N VAL A 133 5.89 14.59 6.47
CA VAL A 133 5.04 13.39 6.54
C VAL A 133 3.63 13.81 6.15
N TRP A 134 3.20 13.37 5.00
CA TRP A 134 1.85 13.55 4.51
C TRP A 134 0.98 12.36 4.90
N TYR A 135 -0.29 12.60 5.08
CA TYR A 135 -1.24 11.55 5.42
C TYR A 135 -2.57 11.79 4.69
N ASN A 136 -3.28 10.70 4.46
CA ASN A 136 -4.69 10.70 4.12
C ASN A 136 -5.40 9.72 5.07
N SER A 137 -6.42 10.17 5.78
CA SER A 137 -7.14 9.37 6.76
C SER A 137 -8.64 9.60 6.63
N ASN A 138 -9.41 8.52 6.62
CA ASN A 138 -10.87 8.58 6.62
C ASN A 138 -11.46 8.49 8.04
N ILE A 139 -10.61 8.51 9.06
CA ILE A 139 -10.99 8.54 10.49
C ILE A 139 -10.15 9.56 11.24
N ASP A 140 -10.70 10.14 12.29
CA ASP A 140 -9.97 11.03 13.18
C ASP A 140 -8.79 10.30 13.85
N ILE A 141 -7.61 10.91 13.84
CA ILE A 141 -6.39 10.32 14.40
C ILE A 141 -6.22 10.83 15.84
N ALA A 142 -6.33 9.93 16.82
CA ALA A 142 -6.14 10.23 18.24
C ALA A 142 -4.68 10.11 18.70
N GLY A 143 -3.85 9.44 17.92
CA GLY A 143 -2.41 9.28 18.13
C GLY A 143 -1.78 8.48 17.01
N PHE A 144 -0.47 8.63 16.84
CA PHE A 144 0.26 7.91 15.80
C PHE A 144 1.65 7.52 16.26
N GLN A 145 2.16 6.44 15.71
CA GLN A 145 3.56 6.03 15.80
C GLN A 145 3.98 5.37 14.50
N PHE A 146 5.16 5.70 14.03
CA PHE A 146 5.78 5.03 12.88
C PHE A 146 7.30 5.03 13.00
N ASN A 147 7.94 4.18 12.23
CA ASN A 147 9.38 4.12 12.09
C ASN A 147 9.79 4.70 10.73
N ILE A 148 10.91 5.40 10.70
CA ILE A 148 11.54 5.85 9.46
C ILE A 148 12.66 4.88 9.12
N ASP A 149 12.58 4.27 7.95
CA ASP A 149 13.60 3.32 7.50
C ASP A 149 14.79 4.05 6.87
N GLY A 150 15.98 3.50 7.09
CA GLY A 150 17.23 4.00 6.50
C GLY A 150 17.80 5.27 7.12
N THR A 151 17.11 5.92 8.07
CA THR A 151 17.60 7.15 8.72
C THR A 151 17.05 7.32 10.14
N THR A 152 17.42 8.42 10.79
CA THR A 152 16.91 8.78 12.12
C THR A 152 16.25 10.14 12.09
N ALA A 153 15.20 10.31 12.89
CA ALA A 153 14.53 11.58 13.12
C ALA A 153 15.22 12.33 14.28
N SER A 154 15.71 13.51 14.01
CA SER A 154 16.35 14.38 15.03
C SER A 154 15.37 15.35 15.68
N GLY A 155 14.13 15.44 15.15
CA GLY A 155 13.05 16.26 15.64
C GLY A 155 11.85 16.18 14.68
N ALA A 156 10.66 16.47 15.21
CA ALA A 156 9.45 16.61 14.42
C ALA A 156 8.59 17.76 14.97
N SER A 157 8.01 18.54 14.08
CA SER A 157 7.19 19.70 14.45
C SER A 157 6.30 20.16 13.30
N GLY A 158 5.31 20.97 13.58
CA GLY A 158 4.44 21.60 12.58
C GLY A 158 3.30 20.71 12.12
N GLY A 159 2.71 21.04 10.96
CA GLY A 159 1.60 20.36 10.35
C GLY A 159 0.33 20.30 11.18
N ASP A 160 -0.59 19.45 10.76
CA ASP A 160 -1.90 19.29 11.42
C ASP A 160 -1.76 18.71 12.84
N ALA A 161 -0.71 17.92 13.11
CA ALA A 161 -0.43 17.44 14.45
C ALA A 161 -0.19 18.60 15.43
N ALA A 162 0.62 19.58 15.04
CA ALA A 162 0.85 20.76 15.88
C ALA A 162 -0.39 21.66 15.96
N ALA A 163 -1.12 21.82 14.86
CA ALA A 163 -2.37 22.59 14.83
C ALA A 163 -3.44 21.98 15.75
N ALA A 164 -3.50 20.65 15.84
CA ALA A 164 -4.37 19.91 16.76
C ALA A 164 -3.84 19.84 18.19
N GLY A 165 -2.67 20.44 18.49
CA GLY A 165 -2.09 20.43 19.83
C GLY A 165 -1.45 19.11 20.25
N PHE A 166 -0.99 18.32 19.31
CA PHE A 166 -0.23 17.10 19.60
C PHE A 166 1.19 17.42 20.06
N THR A 167 1.66 16.60 20.98
CA THR A 167 3.09 16.52 21.29
C THR A 167 3.71 15.44 20.39
N VAL A 168 4.67 15.83 19.57
CA VAL A 168 5.41 14.89 18.71
C VAL A 168 6.82 14.72 19.27
N SER A 169 7.20 13.47 19.50
CA SER A 169 8.51 13.07 20.01
C SER A 169 9.21 12.17 19.01
N THR A 170 10.54 12.30 18.93
CA THR A 170 11.39 11.47 18.09
C THR A 170 12.46 10.78 18.93
N GLY A 171 12.79 9.54 18.59
CA GLY A 171 13.85 8.76 19.24
C GLY A 171 14.45 7.73 18.31
N GLY A 172 15.66 7.99 17.80
CA GLY A 172 16.24 7.16 16.77
C GLY A 172 15.43 7.25 15.48
N ASN A 173 14.91 6.14 15.00
CA ASN A 173 14.05 6.11 13.82
C ASN A 173 12.53 6.15 14.14
N VAL A 174 12.16 6.24 15.43
CA VAL A 174 10.75 6.28 15.87
C VAL A 174 10.25 7.70 15.93
N VAL A 175 9.04 7.92 15.42
CA VAL A 175 8.25 9.14 15.59
C VAL A 175 6.94 8.78 16.29
N LEU A 176 6.62 9.49 17.38
CA LEU A 176 5.42 9.28 18.20
C LEU A 176 4.68 10.58 18.34
N GLY A 177 3.39 10.61 18.04
CA GLY A 177 2.51 11.75 18.24
C GLY A 177 1.30 11.42 19.09
N PHE A 178 1.01 12.27 20.08
CA PHE A 178 -0.14 12.08 20.96
C PHE A 178 -0.63 13.41 21.54
N SER A 179 -1.85 13.43 22.01
CA SER A 179 -2.46 14.59 22.68
C SER A 179 -2.76 14.28 24.14
N PHE A 180 -2.32 15.12 25.05
CA PHE A 180 -2.68 15.06 26.48
C PHE A 180 -4.10 15.56 26.77
N THR A 181 -4.69 16.32 25.86
CA THR A 181 -6.01 16.92 26.01
C THR A 181 -7.13 16.10 25.37
N GLY A 182 -6.77 14.99 24.71
CA GLY A 182 -7.72 14.19 23.93
C GLY A 182 -8.12 14.82 22.60
N ALA A 183 -7.34 15.80 22.11
CA ALA A 183 -7.54 16.34 20.76
C ALA A 183 -7.22 15.30 19.71
N VAL A 184 -7.86 15.43 18.55
CA VAL A 184 -7.65 14.55 17.38
C VAL A 184 -7.22 15.39 16.19
N ILE A 185 -6.49 14.77 15.25
CA ILE A 185 -6.29 15.33 13.92
C ILE A 185 -7.50 14.87 13.10
N PRO A 186 -8.30 15.79 12.53
CA PRO A 186 -9.49 15.40 11.75
C PRO A 186 -9.16 14.57 10.51
N ALA A 187 -10.12 13.71 10.14
CA ALA A 187 -10.12 12.94 8.89
C ALA A 187 -10.15 13.85 7.66
#